data_f0d38513629e2273cea86589bcfa3853
#
_entry.id   f0d38513629e2273cea86589bcfa3853
#
_cell.length_a   1.000
_cell.length_b   1.000
_cell.length_c   1.000
_cell.angle_alpha   90.00
_cell.angle_beta   90.00
_cell.angle_gamma   90.00
#
_symmetry.space_group_name_H-M   'P 1'
#
loop_
_entity.id
_entity.type
_entity.pdbx_description
1 polymer ?
#
loop_
_entity_poly.entity_id
_entity_poly.type
_entity_poly.pdbx_seq_one_letter_code
_entity_poly.pdbx_strand_id
1 'polypeptide(L)'
;MDETVSIARLYVLRGMYLFNFLLVGSGVCAEFVHRQKPWDQITGAAFAFWGALSLLSLLGIRYPISMIPILLLQVCYKVLWFPLAYFPLRTAGRSSDLGPGFLVAIALDLIVIPWPYVLANYLKKPGDRWKQSRHVTSAVSRG
;
A
#
# COMPACT_ATOMS: atom_id res chain seq x y z
N MET A 1 11.76 13.60 19.42
CA MET A 1 12.79 12.96 18.59
C MET A 1 12.17 12.73 17.23
N ASP A 2 12.58 13.52 16.26
CA ASP A 2 12.18 13.26 14.87
C ASP A 2 12.94 12.02 14.42
N GLU A 3 12.24 10.90 14.34
CA GLU A 3 12.79 9.68 13.76
C GLU A 3 12.99 9.90 12.26
N THR A 4 14.14 10.46 11.91
CA THR A 4 14.53 10.70 10.54
C THR A 4 14.82 9.36 9.87
N VAL A 5 14.04 9.04 8.84
CA VAL A 5 14.29 7.84 8.02
C VAL A 5 15.61 8.02 7.29
N SER A 6 16.53 7.07 7.40
CA SER A 6 17.84 7.16 6.75
C SER A 6 17.71 7.24 5.21
N ILE A 7 18.67 7.90 4.57
CA ILE A 7 18.70 8.06 3.11
C ILE A 7 18.70 6.69 2.42
N ALA A 8 19.45 5.72 2.94
CA ALA A 8 19.45 4.36 2.40
C ALA A 8 18.04 3.75 2.40
N ARG A 9 17.28 3.94 3.49
CA ARG A 9 15.92 3.42 3.62
C ARG A 9 14.93 4.11 2.67
N LEU A 10 15.15 5.39 2.37
CA LEU A 10 14.38 6.10 1.33
C LEU A 10 14.58 5.48 -0.06
N TYR A 11 15.82 5.12 -0.40
CA TYR A 11 16.09 4.43 -1.67
C TYR A 11 15.49 3.03 -1.72
N VAL A 12 15.54 2.29 -0.62
CA VAL A 12 14.89 0.96 -0.52
C VAL A 12 13.38 1.10 -0.71
N LEU A 13 12.73 2.09 -0.08
CA LEU A 13 11.31 2.36 -0.29
C LEU A 13 11.00 2.69 -1.76
N ARG A 14 11.79 3.56 -2.39
CA ARG A 14 11.62 3.89 -3.82
C ARG A 14 11.77 2.66 -4.70
N GLY A 15 12.76 1.81 -4.43
CA GLY A 15 12.94 0.53 -5.11
C GLY A 15 11.73 -0.39 -4.97
N MET A 16 11.16 -0.47 -3.77
CA MET A 16 9.95 -1.26 -3.51
C MET A 16 8.73 -0.72 -4.27
N TYR A 17 8.53 0.60 -4.31
CA TYR A 17 7.44 1.20 -5.10
C TYR A 17 7.62 0.97 -6.60
N LEU A 18 8.87 1.09 -7.11
CA LEU A 18 9.16 0.78 -8.50
C LEU A 18 8.90 -0.70 -8.81
N PHE A 19 9.32 -1.59 -7.94
CA PHE A 19 9.06 -3.03 -8.06
C PHE A 19 7.56 -3.33 -8.08
N ASN A 20 6.78 -2.74 -7.17
CA ASN A 20 5.32 -2.87 -7.14
C ASN A 20 4.68 -2.34 -8.44
N PHE A 21 5.12 -1.18 -8.90
CA PHE A 21 4.60 -0.62 -10.16
C PHE A 21 4.85 -1.55 -11.34
N LEU A 22 6.07 -2.04 -11.49
CA LEU A 22 6.43 -2.91 -12.61
C LEU A 22 5.80 -4.30 -12.50
N LEU A 23 5.91 -4.95 -11.34
CA LEU A 23 5.42 -6.32 -11.17
C LEU A 23 3.90 -6.39 -11.19
N VAL A 24 3.22 -5.59 -10.35
CA VAL A 24 1.76 -5.60 -10.27
C VAL A 24 1.15 -4.99 -11.52
N GLY A 25 1.71 -3.89 -12.01
CA GLY A 25 1.23 -3.21 -13.21
C GLY A 25 1.35 -4.08 -14.47
N SER A 26 2.50 -4.74 -14.66
CA SER A 26 2.67 -5.65 -15.81
C SER A 26 1.72 -6.85 -15.73
N GLY A 27 1.50 -7.41 -14.54
CA GLY A 27 0.54 -8.50 -14.33
C GLY A 27 -0.88 -8.09 -14.68
N VAL A 28 -1.33 -6.92 -14.21
CA VAL A 28 -2.66 -6.38 -14.55
C VAL A 28 -2.79 -6.12 -16.05
N CYS A 29 -1.77 -5.51 -16.67
CA CYS A 29 -1.77 -5.26 -18.12
C CYS A 29 -1.78 -6.55 -18.92
N ALA A 30 -0.97 -7.53 -18.55
CA ALA A 30 -0.91 -8.82 -19.23
C ALA A 30 -2.28 -9.52 -19.18
N GLU A 31 -2.90 -9.58 -18.01
CA GLU A 31 -4.23 -10.18 -17.85
C GLU A 31 -5.30 -9.43 -18.66
N PHE A 32 -5.23 -8.10 -18.67
CA PHE A 32 -6.15 -7.28 -19.47
C PHE A 32 -6.04 -7.55 -20.99
N VAL A 33 -4.81 -7.69 -21.49
CA VAL A 33 -4.54 -7.92 -22.92
C VAL A 33 -4.88 -9.34 -23.35
N HIS A 34 -4.55 -10.32 -22.50
CA HIS A 34 -4.72 -11.75 -22.85
C HIS A 34 -6.08 -12.33 -22.47
N ARG A 35 -6.93 -11.56 -21.81
CA ARG A 35 -8.28 -12.05 -21.46
C ARG A 35 -9.10 -12.41 -22.71
N GLN A 36 -9.69 -13.59 -22.67
CA GLN A 36 -10.57 -14.07 -23.75
C GLN A 36 -12.05 -13.76 -23.50
N LYS A 37 -12.41 -13.46 -22.24
CA LYS A 37 -13.79 -13.17 -21.81
C LYS A 37 -13.82 -11.95 -20.90
N PRO A 38 -14.93 -11.21 -20.86
CA PRO A 38 -15.11 -10.17 -19.84
C PRO A 38 -14.95 -10.75 -18.43
N TRP A 39 -14.29 -10.02 -17.55
CA TRP A 39 -14.21 -10.41 -16.14
C TRP A 39 -15.59 -10.34 -15.49
N ASP A 40 -15.83 -11.25 -14.54
CA ASP A 40 -16.93 -11.07 -13.60
C ASP A 40 -16.66 -9.87 -12.69
N GLN A 41 -17.70 -9.42 -11.99
CA GLN A 41 -17.61 -8.20 -11.17
C GLN A 41 -16.52 -8.24 -10.11
N ILE A 42 -16.33 -9.38 -9.45
CA ILE A 42 -15.34 -9.54 -8.36
C ILE A 42 -13.93 -9.57 -8.92
N THR A 43 -13.70 -10.35 -9.96
CA THR A 43 -12.41 -10.40 -10.66
C THR A 43 -12.04 -9.02 -11.20
N GLY A 44 -12.98 -8.33 -11.84
CA GLY A 44 -12.77 -6.98 -12.35
C GLY A 44 -12.41 -5.98 -11.23
N ALA A 45 -13.08 -6.05 -10.08
CA ALA A 45 -12.78 -5.21 -8.93
C ALA A 45 -11.37 -5.51 -8.37
N ALA A 46 -10.96 -6.78 -8.30
CA ALA A 46 -9.64 -7.16 -7.84
C ALA A 46 -8.53 -6.61 -8.76
N PHE A 47 -8.66 -6.77 -10.08
CA PHE A 47 -7.69 -6.24 -11.03
C PHE A 47 -7.68 -4.70 -11.07
N ALA A 48 -8.83 -4.05 -10.92
CA ALA A 48 -8.90 -2.59 -10.79
C ALA A 48 -8.19 -2.10 -9.52
N PHE A 49 -8.36 -2.81 -8.40
CA PHE A 49 -7.67 -2.50 -7.16
C PHE A 49 -6.14 -2.67 -7.30
N TRP A 50 -5.66 -3.75 -7.88
CA TRP A 50 -4.24 -3.94 -8.14
C TRP A 50 -3.67 -2.92 -9.13
N GLY A 51 -4.43 -2.57 -10.16
CA GLY A 51 -4.06 -1.49 -11.08
C GLY A 51 -3.92 -0.14 -10.37
N ALA A 52 -4.87 0.20 -9.50
CA ALA A 52 -4.80 1.41 -8.69
C ALA A 52 -3.59 1.42 -7.74
N LEU A 53 -3.31 0.29 -7.07
CA LEU A 53 -2.10 0.15 -6.24
C LEU A 53 -0.82 0.36 -7.05
N SER A 54 -0.75 -0.21 -8.25
CA SER A 54 0.38 -0.03 -9.15
C SER A 54 0.56 1.44 -9.53
N LEU A 55 -0.49 2.13 -9.94
CA LEU A 55 -0.44 3.55 -10.28
C LEU A 55 -0.05 4.43 -9.09
N LEU A 56 -0.60 4.18 -7.91
CA LEU A 56 -0.25 4.92 -6.70
C LEU A 56 1.21 4.66 -6.27
N SER A 57 1.77 3.51 -6.61
CA SER A 57 3.19 3.23 -6.38
C SER A 57 4.12 4.17 -7.15
N LEU A 58 3.70 4.72 -8.30
CA LEU A 58 4.46 5.80 -8.97
C LEU A 58 4.61 7.04 -8.09
N LEU A 59 3.56 7.41 -7.35
CA LEU A 59 3.65 8.51 -6.38
C LEU A 59 4.60 8.16 -5.24
N GLY A 60 4.66 6.89 -4.84
CA GLY A 60 5.58 6.38 -3.82
C GLY A 60 7.04 6.52 -4.21
N ILE A 61 7.40 6.43 -5.49
CA ILE A 61 8.75 6.69 -5.97
C ILE A 61 9.17 8.14 -5.68
N ARG A 62 8.23 9.09 -5.84
CA ARG A 62 8.49 10.52 -5.59
C ARG A 62 8.34 10.88 -4.10
N TYR A 63 7.34 10.32 -3.42
CA TYR A 63 6.99 10.63 -2.03
C TYR A 63 7.00 9.38 -1.16
N PRO A 64 8.16 8.72 -0.94
CA PRO A 64 8.21 7.38 -0.36
C PRO A 64 7.64 7.30 1.07
N ILE A 65 7.84 8.32 1.89
CA ILE A 65 7.35 8.35 3.26
C ILE A 65 5.83 8.60 3.31
N SER A 66 5.33 9.55 2.52
CA SER A 66 3.91 9.89 2.50
C SER A 66 3.03 8.76 1.96
N MET A 67 3.62 7.86 1.15
CA MET A 67 2.93 6.74 0.53
C MET A 67 3.06 5.42 1.31
N ILE A 68 3.68 5.42 2.49
CA ILE A 68 3.74 4.24 3.38
C ILE A 68 2.37 3.58 3.60
N PRO A 69 1.24 4.31 3.74
CA PRO A 69 -0.09 3.70 3.84
C PRO A 69 -0.42 2.70 2.71
N ILE A 70 0.14 2.88 1.51
CA ILE A 70 -0.05 1.95 0.39
C ILE A 70 0.63 0.60 0.68
N LEU A 71 1.84 0.60 1.23
CA LEU A 71 2.53 -0.63 1.63
C LEU A 71 1.81 -1.32 2.79
N LEU A 72 1.31 -0.54 3.76
CA LEU A 72 0.50 -1.08 4.85
C LEU A 72 -0.79 -1.72 4.33
N LEU A 73 -1.47 -1.08 3.37
CA LEU A 73 -2.65 -1.64 2.72
C LEU A 73 -2.32 -2.95 2.00
N GLN A 74 -1.16 -3.01 1.32
CA GLN A 74 -0.70 -4.24 0.66
C GLN A 74 -0.49 -5.39 1.65
N VAL A 75 0.17 -5.13 2.77
CA VAL A 75 0.33 -6.14 3.83
C VAL A 75 -1.04 -6.57 4.36
N CYS A 76 -1.91 -5.62 4.70
CA CYS A 76 -3.22 -5.91 5.27
C CYS A 76 -4.07 -6.79 4.34
N TYR A 77 -4.24 -6.44 3.07
CA TYR A 77 -5.10 -7.23 2.20
C TYR A 77 -4.53 -8.62 1.92
N LYS A 78 -3.20 -8.74 1.77
CA LYS A 78 -2.55 -10.04 1.56
C LYS A 78 -2.71 -10.93 2.81
N VAL A 79 -2.50 -10.37 4.00
CA VAL A 79 -2.69 -11.11 5.27
C VAL A 79 -4.14 -11.55 5.44
N LEU A 80 -5.11 -10.70 5.15
CA LEU A 80 -6.54 -11.03 5.21
C LEU A 80 -6.94 -12.07 4.17
N TRP A 81 -6.29 -12.09 3.01
CA TRP A 81 -6.58 -13.06 1.96
C TRP A 81 -6.30 -14.51 2.38
N PHE A 82 -5.31 -14.75 3.24
CA PHE A 82 -5.00 -16.11 3.71
C PHE A 82 -6.19 -16.79 4.44
N PRO A 83 -6.75 -16.21 5.52
CA PRO A 83 -7.89 -16.83 6.20
C PRO A 83 -9.17 -16.79 5.38
N LEU A 84 -9.37 -15.78 4.54
CA LEU A 84 -10.63 -15.59 3.82
C LEU A 84 -10.71 -16.40 2.51
N ALA A 85 -9.58 -16.64 1.86
CA ALA A 85 -9.55 -17.30 0.56
C ALA A 85 -8.62 -18.52 0.51
N TYR A 86 -7.35 -18.36 0.92
CA TYR A 86 -6.35 -19.43 0.75
C TYR A 86 -6.66 -20.69 1.55
N PHE A 87 -6.95 -20.57 2.86
CA PHE A 87 -7.25 -21.72 3.68
C PHE A 87 -8.55 -22.43 3.26
N PRO A 88 -9.68 -21.73 2.99
CA PRO A 88 -10.87 -22.38 2.47
C PRO A 88 -10.66 -23.10 1.13
N LEU A 89 -9.86 -22.51 0.22
CA LEU A 89 -9.53 -23.18 -1.04
C LEU A 89 -8.73 -24.46 -0.82
N ARG A 90 -7.74 -24.41 0.07
CA ARG A 90 -6.94 -25.60 0.40
C ARG A 90 -7.76 -26.71 1.05
N THR A 91 -8.66 -26.39 1.97
CA THR A 91 -9.55 -27.38 2.58
C THR A 91 -10.53 -28.00 1.58
N ALA A 92 -10.90 -27.25 0.53
CA ALA A 92 -11.71 -27.73 -0.58
C ALA A 92 -10.89 -28.53 -1.64
N GLY A 93 -9.62 -28.83 -1.38
CA GLY A 93 -8.74 -29.57 -2.28
C GLY A 93 -8.29 -28.77 -3.54
N ARG A 94 -8.46 -27.45 -3.51
CA ARG A 94 -8.07 -26.55 -4.61
C ARG A 94 -6.71 -25.89 -4.29
N SER A 95 -5.81 -25.85 -5.29
CA SER A 95 -4.55 -25.11 -5.17
C SER A 95 -4.74 -23.65 -5.59
N SER A 96 -3.90 -22.78 -5.03
CA SER A 96 -3.80 -21.37 -5.46
C SER A 96 -2.35 -21.01 -5.66
N ASP A 97 -2.01 -20.58 -6.86
CA ASP A 97 -0.64 -20.17 -7.22
C ASP A 97 -0.26 -18.82 -6.63
N LEU A 98 -1.25 -18.04 -6.17
CA LEU A 98 -1.01 -16.73 -5.53
C LEU A 98 -0.42 -16.83 -4.12
N GLY A 99 -0.64 -17.94 -3.42
CA GLY A 99 -0.22 -18.11 -2.03
C GLY A 99 1.27 -17.89 -1.79
N PRO A 100 2.18 -18.62 -2.48
CA PRO A 100 3.63 -18.42 -2.35
C PRO A 100 4.06 -17.01 -2.71
N GLY A 101 3.51 -16.42 -3.78
CA GLY A 101 3.80 -15.06 -4.21
C GLY A 101 3.41 -14.02 -3.14
N PHE A 102 2.26 -14.19 -2.51
CA PHE A 102 1.81 -13.29 -1.43
C PHE A 102 2.66 -13.41 -0.18
N LEU A 103 3.12 -14.61 0.18
CA LEU A 103 4.04 -14.79 1.32
C LEU A 103 5.36 -14.05 1.10
N VAL A 104 5.96 -14.19 -0.08
CA VAL A 104 7.19 -13.48 -0.42
C VAL A 104 6.95 -11.96 -0.42
N ALA A 105 5.85 -11.50 -1.00
CA ALA A 105 5.53 -10.08 -1.03
C ALA A 105 5.29 -9.51 0.37
N ILE A 106 4.59 -10.22 1.26
CA ILE A 106 4.42 -9.82 2.65
C ILE A 106 5.77 -9.72 3.36
N ALA A 107 6.65 -10.71 3.20
CA ALA A 107 7.97 -10.68 3.81
C ALA A 107 8.79 -9.48 3.34
N LEU A 108 8.78 -9.17 2.05
CA LEU A 108 9.45 -7.99 1.48
C LEU A 108 8.86 -6.68 2.03
N ASP A 109 7.54 -6.56 2.04
CA ASP A 109 6.85 -5.38 2.59
C ASP A 109 7.22 -5.17 4.07
N LEU A 110 7.23 -6.23 4.89
CA LEU A 110 7.57 -6.16 6.31
C LEU A 110 9.02 -5.72 6.55
N ILE A 111 9.96 -6.13 5.71
CA ILE A 111 11.38 -5.74 5.79
C ILE A 111 11.57 -4.27 5.38
N VAL A 112 10.89 -3.86 4.31
CA VAL A 112 11.05 -2.52 3.72
C VAL A 112 10.37 -1.44 4.55
N ILE A 113 9.21 -1.72 5.15
CA ILE A 113 8.47 -0.75 5.95
C ILE A 113 9.30 -0.26 7.15
N PRO A 114 9.49 1.05 7.32
CA PRO A 114 10.21 1.61 8.46
C PRO A 114 9.32 1.59 9.71
N TRP A 115 9.24 0.46 10.39
CA TRP A 115 8.37 0.24 11.54
C TRP A 115 8.52 1.28 12.67
N PRO A 116 9.74 1.72 13.07
CA PRO A 116 9.87 2.78 14.07
C PRO A 116 9.14 4.05 13.67
N TYR A 117 9.27 4.47 12.39
CA TYR A 117 8.57 5.62 11.85
C TYR A 117 7.05 5.40 11.85
N VAL A 118 6.58 4.24 11.40
CA VAL A 118 5.14 3.89 11.37
C VAL A 118 4.56 3.93 12.77
N LEU A 119 5.20 3.28 13.75
CA LEU A 119 4.74 3.26 15.14
C LEU A 119 4.71 4.67 15.75
N ALA A 120 5.75 5.48 15.50
CA ALA A 120 5.82 6.84 16.01
C ALA A 120 4.74 7.76 15.42
N ASN A 121 4.51 7.69 14.11
CA ASN A 121 3.67 8.65 13.41
C ASN A 121 2.20 8.22 13.26
N TYR A 122 1.91 6.92 13.27
CA TYR A 122 0.55 6.41 13.09
C TYR A 122 -0.09 5.89 14.38
N LEU A 123 0.70 5.42 15.37
CA LEU A 123 0.15 4.88 16.61
C LEU A 123 0.39 5.79 17.82
N LYS A 124 1.59 6.39 17.96
CA LYS A 124 1.94 7.21 19.12
C LYS A 124 1.56 8.67 18.97
N LYS A 125 1.49 9.18 17.73
CA LYS A 125 1.12 10.57 17.49
C LYS A 125 -0.38 10.75 17.77
N PRO A 126 -0.80 11.78 18.52
CA PRO A 126 -2.22 12.07 18.70
C PRO A 126 -2.84 12.38 17.34
N GLY A 127 -4.06 11.85 17.12
CA GLY A 127 -4.79 12.07 15.87
C GLY A 127 -5.07 13.55 15.60
N ASP A 128 -5.47 13.85 14.39
CA ASP A 128 -5.78 15.21 13.95
C ASP A 128 -6.87 15.84 14.84
N ARG A 129 -6.62 17.07 15.31
CA ARG A 129 -7.57 17.79 16.15
C ARG A 129 -8.72 18.30 15.29
N TRP A 130 -9.94 17.98 15.66
CA TRP A 130 -11.17 18.46 15.03
C TRP A 130 -11.40 19.98 15.17
N LYS A 131 -10.55 20.70 15.93
CA LYS A 131 -10.66 22.15 16.09
C LYS A 131 -9.77 22.82 15.05
N GLN A 132 -10.41 23.41 14.07
CA GLN A 132 -9.80 24.43 13.22
C GLN A 132 -9.23 25.52 14.15
N SER A 133 -7.92 25.74 14.15
CA SER A 133 -7.33 26.92 14.78
C SER A 133 -7.94 28.14 14.06
N ARG A 134 -8.82 28.85 14.73
CA ARG A 134 -9.22 30.19 14.28
C ARG A 134 -7.95 31.02 14.25
N HIS A 135 -7.37 31.23 13.09
CA HIS A 135 -6.49 32.35 12.88
C HIS A 135 -7.33 33.60 13.14
N VAL A 136 -7.22 34.12 14.35
CA VAL A 136 -7.77 35.39 14.75
C VAL A 136 -7.18 36.44 13.80
N THR A 137 -8.01 36.91 12.90
CA THR A 137 -7.78 38.16 12.18
C THR A 137 -7.85 39.30 13.18
N SER A 138 -6.77 39.48 13.94
CA SER A 138 -6.57 40.65 14.80
C SER A 138 -5.61 41.64 14.17
N ALA A 139 -5.89 42.04 12.95
CA ALA A 139 -5.07 43.04 12.25
C ALA A 139 -5.90 44.05 11.45
N VAL A 140 -7.12 44.38 11.89
CA VAL A 140 -7.84 45.54 11.36
C VAL A 140 -8.57 46.22 12.50
N SER A 141 -7.82 46.91 13.33
CA SER A 141 -8.37 47.94 14.25
C SER A 141 -7.24 48.80 14.80
N ARG A 142 -6.48 49.43 13.91
CA ARG A 142 -5.71 50.66 14.19
C ARG A 142 -5.51 51.38 12.86
N GLY A 143 -6.46 52.13 12.48
CA GLY A 143 -6.41 53.18 11.50
C GLY A 143 -7.46 54.19 11.87
#